data_d66e803f0131dd8196fcca53efc2f613
#
_entry.id   d66e803f0131dd8196fcca53efc2f613
#
_cell.length_a   1.000
_cell.length_b   1.000
_cell.length_c   1.000
_cell.angle_alpha   90.00
_cell.angle_beta   90.00
_cell.angle_gamma   90.00
#
_symmetry.space_group_name_H-M   'P 1'
#
loop_
_entity.id
_entity.type
_entity.pdbx_description
1 polymer ?
#
loop_
_entity_poly.entity_id
_entity_poly.type
_entity_poly.pdbx_seq_one_letter_code
_entity_poly.pdbx_strand_id
1 'polypeptide(L)'
;MIAYKFLRSGRTGTFSEFQWPEPGVWVQSSGDVAACRSGIHACRTTDLPWWLADELWEIELADEVRADEHKLVAPAGRLLARVDGWTPQCGREYAEACALRARDQTGEALVRAGHAGAARELAGCSTLDELLDASRKLAAEIPDAQISLTILGDGALQALAVASSATAYIAAHAAIRLNGPAAYRAERVWQSRWLCERLGLRADR
;
A
#
# COMPACT_ATOMS: atom_id res chain seq x y z
N MET A 1 -18.92 -14.42 -3.21
CA MET A 1 -17.50 -14.36 -2.74
C MET A 1 -17.32 -13.11 -1.90
N ILE A 2 -16.65 -13.19 -0.73
CA ILE A 2 -16.30 -12.02 0.08
C ILE A 2 -14.93 -11.50 -0.37
N ALA A 3 -14.82 -10.18 -0.49
CA ALA A 3 -13.63 -9.45 -0.91
C ALA A 3 -13.59 -8.08 -0.20
N TYR A 4 -12.63 -7.22 -0.58
CA TYR A 4 -12.47 -5.90 -0.01
C TYR A 4 -12.50 -4.81 -1.09
N LYS A 5 -12.95 -3.64 -0.70
CA LYS A 5 -13.01 -2.49 -1.61
C LYS A 5 -12.64 -1.20 -0.90
N PHE A 6 -11.66 -0.50 -1.46
CA PHE A 6 -11.36 0.86 -1.06
C PHE A 6 -12.24 1.87 -1.81
N LEU A 7 -12.73 2.85 -1.07
CA LEU A 7 -13.56 3.95 -1.56
C LEU A 7 -13.04 5.27 -1.02
N ARG A 8 -13.34 6.36 -1.72
CA ARG A 8 -13.20 7.72 -1.18
C ARG A 8 -14.29 7.95 -0.12
N SER A 9 -14.10 8.98 0.69
CA SER A 9 -15.05 9.37 1.72
C SER A 9 -16.47 9.44 1.19
N GLY A 10 -17.42 8.94 2.00
CA GLY A 10 -18.83 8.89 1.64
C GLY A 10 -19.17 7.80 0.64
N ARG A 11 -18.41 6.72 0.59
CA ARG A 11 -18.65 5.57 -0.31
C ARG A 11 -18.54 5.90 -1.80
N THR A 12 -17.70 6.86 -2.18
CA THR A 12 -17.52 7.23 -3.59
C THR A 12 -16.43 6.37 -4.24
N GLY A 13 -16.64 5.89 -5.45
CA GLY A 13 -15.68 5.10 -6.20
C GLY A 13 -14.36 5.84 -6.42
N THR A 14 -13.22 5.18 -6.22
CA THR A 14 -11.89 5.79 -6.28
C THR A 14 -11.56 6.33 -7.69
N PHE A 15 -11.98 5.61 -8.73
CA PHE A 15 -11.72 5.93 -10.14
C PHE A 15 -12.98 6.30 -10.92
N SER A 16 -14.10 6.50 -10.23
CA SER A 16 -15.38 6.90 -10.80
C SER A 16 -16.10 7.78 -9.78
N GLU A 17 -17.02 8.60 -10.25
CA GLU A 17 -17.90 9.37 -9.37
C GLU A 17 -19.11 8.56 -8.88
N PHE A 18 -19.06 7.23 -9.04
CA PHE A 18 -20.15 6.36 -8.62
C PHE A 18 -20.30 6.36 -7.10
N GLN A 19 -21.47 6.77 -6.65
CA GLN A 19 -21.86 6.75 -5.24
C GLN A 19 -22.46 5.39 -4.90
N TRP A 20 -21.80 4.62 -4.04
CA TRP A 20 -22.31 3.35 -3.58
C TRP A 20 -23.54 3.55 -2.69
N PRO A 21 -24.60 2.73 -2.87
CA PRO A 21 -25.78 2.77 -2.01
C PRO A 21 -25.48 2.31 -0.58
N GLU A 22 -26.49 2.29 0.27
CA GLU A 22 -26.37 1.74 1.62
C GLU A 22 -25.92 0.27 1.60
N PRO A 23 -25.20 -0.18 2.63
CA PRO A 23 -24.79 -1.57 2.74
C PRO A 23 -25.97 -2.54 2.60
N GLY A 24 -25.71 -3.68 1.96
CA GLY A 24 -26.73 -4.70 1.66
C GLY A 24 -27.43 -4.52 0.32
N VAL A 25 -27.37 -3.35 -0.31
CA VAL A 25 -28.01 -3.10 -1.61
C VAL A 25 -27.10 -3.56 -2.75
N TRP A 26 -27.62 -4.43 -3.61
CA TRP A 26 -26.91 -4.90 -4.80
C TRP A 26 -26.78 -3.83 -5.86
N VAL A 27 -25.56 -3.70 -6.39
CA VAL A 27 -25.24 -2.89 -7.55
C VAL A 27 -24.88 -3.83 -8.69
N GLN A 28 -25.45 -3.57 -9.86
CA GLN A 28 -25.14 -4.31 -11.08
C GLN A 28 -24.35 -3.40 -12.04
N SER A 29 -23.36 -3.97 -12.70
CA SER A 29 -22.64 -3.33 -13.78
C SER A 29 -23.47 -3.43 -15.07
N SER A 30 -23.50 -2.37 -15.84
CA SER A 30 -24.09 -2.38 -17.18
C SER A 30 -23.07 -2.95 -18.18
N GLY A 31 -23.45 -4.02 -18.88
CA GLY A 31 -22.66 -4.64 -19.96
C GLY A 31 -21.69 -5.74 -19.49
N ASP A 32 -20.86 -6.20 -20.43
CA ASP A 32 -19.92 -7.29 -20.20
C ASP A 32 -18.84 -6.93 -19.17
N VAL A 33 -18.53 -7.87 -18.31
CA VAL A 33 -17.49 -7.71 -17.29
C VAL A 33 -16.11 -7.69 -17.95
N ALA A 34 -15.43 -6.57 -17.87
CA ALA A 34 -14.08 -6.39 -18.39
C ALA A 34 -13.19 -5.64 -17.39
N ALA A 35 -12.06 -6.22 -17.05
CA ALA A 35 -11.09 -5.60 -16.16
C ALA A 35 -10.71 -4.20 -16.65
N CYS A 36 -10.67 -3.21 -15.74
CA CYS A 36 -10.40 -1.79 -16.00
C CYS A 36 -11.41 -1.04 -16.89
N ARG A 37 -12.52 -1.67 -17.29
CA ARG A 37 -13.53 -1.04 -18.17
C ARG A 37 -14.93 -1.07 -17.55
N SER A 38 -15.42 -2.26 -17.21
CA SER A 38 -16.77 -2.45 -16.72
C SER A 38 -16.81 -3.57 -15.68
N GLY A 39 -17.67 -3.45 -14.69
CA GLY A 39 -17.80 -4.43 -13.61
C GLY A 39 -17.62 -3.81 -12.23
N ILE A 40 -17.97 -4.57 -11.23
CA ILE A 40 -17.72 -4.26 -9.84
C ILE A 40 -16.31 -4.74 -9.50
N HIS A 41 -15.41 -3.79 -9.24
CA HIS A 41 -14.04 -4.08 -8.89
C HIS A 41 -13.88 -4.15 -7.37
N ALA A 42 -13.16 -5.17 -6.93
CA ALA A 42 -12.75 -5.38 -5.53
C ALA A 42 -11.33 -5.96 -5.50
N CYS A 43 -10.78 -6.19 -4.33
CA CYS A 43 -9.47 -6.78 -4.16
C CYS A 43 -9.48 -7.88 -3.08
N ARG A 44 -8.51 -8.79 -3.19
CA ARG A 44 -8.18 -9.75 -2.15
C ARG A 44 -7.43 -9.06 -1.02
N THR A 45 -7.31 -9.70 0.12
CA THR A 45 -6.45 -9.23 1.21
C THR A 45 -5.00 -9.05 0.77
N THR A 46 -4.51 -9.91 -0.11
CA THR A 46 -3.16 -9.83 -0.70
C THR A 46 -2.95 -8.62 -1.59
N ASP A 47 -4.01 -8.01 -2.08
CA ASP A 47 -3.96 -6.92 -3.05
C ASP A 47 -4.25 -5.53 -2.42
N LEU A 48 -4.56 -5.46 -1.12
CA LEU A 48 -4.88 -4.21 -0.42
C LEU A 48 -3.88 -3.06 -0.67
N PRO A 49 -2.55 -3.29 -0.66
CA PRO A 49 -1.57 -2.20 -0.85
C PRO A 49 -1.65 -1.46 -2.18
N TRP A 50 -2.33 -2.02 -3.18
CA TRP A 50 -2.50 -1.38 -4.50
C TRP A 50 -3.68 -0.42 -4.58
N TRP A 51 -4.62 -0.47 -3.59
CA TRP A 51 -5.93 0.17 -3.72
C TRP A 51 -6.28 1.18 -2.62
N LEU A 52 -5.34 1.51 -1.74
CA LEU A 52 -5.56 2.34 -0.56
C LEU A 52 -6.29 3.66 -0.88
N ALA A 53 -7.38 3.91 -0.13
CA ALA A 53 -8.15 5.14 -0.17
C ALA A 53 -8.76 5.42 1.23
N ASP A 54 -9.71 6.32 1.33
CA ASP A 54 -10.20 6.85 2.61
C ASP A 54 -10.96 5.82 3.45
N GLU A 55 -11.73 4.94 2.80
CA GLU A 55 -12.59 3.96 3.46
C GLU A 55 -12.29 2.56 2.92
N LEU A 56 -12.25 1.59 3.81
CA LEU A 56 -12.18 0.16 3.45
C LEU A 56 -13.49 -0.52 3.80
N TRP A 57 -14.01 -1.30 2.86
CA TRP A 57 -15.28 -2.01 2.99
C TRP A 57 -15.11 -3.49 2.68
N GLU A 58 -15.80 -4.34 3.44
CA GLU A 58 -16.12 -5.69 2.98
C GLU A 58 -17.19 -5.60 1.89
N ILE A 59 -17.01 -6.36 0.82
CA ILE A 59 -17.93 -6.44 -0.30
C ILE A 59 -18.22 -7.89 -0.63
N GLU A 60 -19.47 -8.19 -0.88
CA GLU A 60 -19.88 -9.46 -1.49
C GLU A 60 -19.97 -9.27 -2.99
N LEU A 61 -19.24 -10.10 -3.72
CA LEU A 61 -19.30 -10.21 -5.16
C LEU A 61 -20.24 -11.36 -5.56
N ALA A 62 -21.06 -11.14 -6.59
CA ALA A 62 -21.87 -12.18 -7.20
C ALA A 62 -21.00 -13.26 -7.85
N ASP A 63 -21.64 -14.38 -8.23
CA ASP A 63 -20.99 -15.45 -8.97
C ASP A 63 -20.32 -14.93 -10.25
N GLU A 64 -19.47 -15.75 -10.90
CA GLU A 64 -18.68 -15.36 -12.08
C GLU A 64 -17.62 -14.28 -11.82
N VAL A 65 -16.99 -14.32 -10.65
CA VAL A 65 -15.86 -13.42 -10.34
C VAL A 65 -14.65 -13.78 -11.20
N ARG A 66 -14.15 -12.79 -11.93
CA ARG A 66 -12.89 -12.90 -12.68
C ARG A 66 -11.76 -12.30 -11.88
N ALA A 67 -10.68 -13.07 -11.73
CA ALA A 67 -9.45 -12.58 -11.11
C ALA A 67 -8.53 -11.98 -12.18
N ASP A 68 -7.99 -10.83 -11.89
CA ASP A 68 -6.90 -10.20 -12.61
C ASP A 68 -5.71 -9.99 -11.65
N GLU A 69 -4.60 -9.46 -12.09
CA GLU A 69 -3.33 -9.45 -11.34
C GLU A 69 -3.49 -9.00 -9.87
N HIS A 70 -4.12 -7.85 -9.65
CA HIS A 70 -4.30 -7.28 -8.29
C HIS A 70 -5.75 -6.90 -7.99
N LYS A 71 -6.70 -7.51 -8.66
CA LYS A 71 -8.12 -7.21 -8.47
C LYS A 71 -9.03 -8.37 -8.82
N LEU A 72 -10.25 -8.25 -8.34
CA LEU A 72 -11.39 -9.09 -8.67
C LEU A 72 -12.42 -8.23 -9.40
N VAL A 73 -13.08 -8.80 -10.39
CA VAL A 73 -14.13 -8.13 -11.16
C VAL A 73 -15.33 -9.04 -11.26
N ALA A 74 -16.51 -8.52 -10.95
CA ALA A 74 -17.78 -9.26 -10.97
C ALA A 74 -18.89 -8.44 -11.66
N PRO A 75 -19.96 -9.11 -12.17
CA PRO A 75 -21.09 -8.41 -12.78
C PRO A 75 -21.91 -7.64 -11.74
N ALA A 76 -21.94 -8.09 -10.49
CA ALA A 76 -22.64 -7.42 -9.41
C ALA A 76 -21.91 -7.55 -8.07
N GLY A 77 -22.22 -6.64 -7.14
CA GLY A 77 -21.67 -6.67 -5.79
C GLY A 77 -22.49 -5.79 -4.84
N ARG A 78 -22.33 -6.03 -3.55
CA ARG A 78 -22.89 -5.18 -2.49
C ARG A 78 -21.91 -4.95 -1.37
N LEU A 79 -21.84 -3.73 -0.86
CA LEU A 79 -21.10 -3.45 0.37
C LEU A 79 -21.77 -4.16 1.54
N LEU A 80 -20.99 -4.74 2.44
CA LEU A 80 -21.49 -5.41 3.63
C LEU A 80 -21.28 -4.56 4.87
N ALA A 81 -20.03 -4.34 5.22
CA ALA A 81 -19.64 -3.61 6.41
C ALA A 81 -18.40 -2.75 6.15
N ARG A 82 -18.32 -1.62 6.81
CA ARG A 82 -17.09 -0.84 6.84
C ARG A 82 -16.07 -1.51 7.76
N VAL A 83 -14.82 -1.51 7.37
CA VAL A 83 -13.70 -1.93 8.21
C VAL A 83 -13.30 -0.72 9.08
N ASP A 84 -13.89 -0.60 10.25
CA ASP A 84 -13.74 0.57 11.14
C ASP A 84 -12.30 0.77 11.62
N GLY A 85 -11.48 -0.29 11.62
CA GLY A 85 -10.06 -0.23 11.94
C GLY A 85 -9.24 0.57 10.92
N TRP A 86 -9.70 0.72 9.67
CA TRP A 86 -9.06 1.57 8.68
C TRP A 86 -9.44 3.04 8.90
N THR A 87 -8.60 3.73 9.62
CA THR A 87 -8.76 5.14 10.01
C THR A 87 -7.60 5.97 9.47
N PRO A 88 -7.68 7.31 9.46
CA PRO A 88 -6.53 8.17 9.16
C PRO A 88 -5.31 7.87 10.03
N GLN A 89 -5.52 7.47 11.30
CA GLN A 89 -4.44 7.07 12.20
C GLN A 89 -3.79 5.75 11.74
N CYS A 90 -4.59 4.74 11.37
CA CYS A 90 -4.07 3.49 10.82
C CYS A 90 -3.29 3.73 9.51
N GLY A 91 -3.76 4.64 8.66
CA GLY A 91 -3.05 5.06 7.45
C GLY A 91 -1.68 5.70 7.74
N ARG A 92 -1.57 6.53 8.78
CA ARG A 92 -0.29 7.09 9.24
C ARG A 92 0.64 6.01 9.75
N GLU A 93 0.18 5.14 10.65
CA GLU A 93 0.96 4.04 11.19
C GLU A 93 1.48 3.10 10.09
N TYR A 94 0.65 2.84 9.08
CA TYR A 94 1.05 2.05 7.92
C TYR A 94 2.13 2.73 7.07
N ALA A 95 1.97 4.03 6.78
CA ALA A 95 2.96 4.80 6.03
C ALA A 95 4.30 4.85 6.77
N GLU A 96 4.28 5.11 8.07
CA GLU A 96 5.47 5.10 8.93
C GLU A 96 6.15 3.72 8.92
N ALA A 97 5.39 2.65 9.08
CA ALA A 97 5.93 1.28 9.05
C ALA A 97 6.58 0.95 7.70
N CYS A 98 6.01 1.40 6.57
CA CYS A 98 6.60 1.24 5.24
C CYS A 98 7.92 2.03 5.11
N ALA A 99 7.97 3.27 5.58
CA ALA A 99 9.16 4.12 5.51
C ALA A 99 10.31 3.57 6.39
N LEU A 100 10.00 3.15 7.63
CA LEU A 100 10.98 2.55 8.52
C LEU A 100 11.52 1.21 8.00
N ARG A 101 10.67 0.41 7.38
CA ARG A 101 11.13 -0.82 6.73
C ARG A 101 12.04 -0.54 5.53
N ALA A 102 11.73 0.48 4.71
CA ALA A 102 12.61 0.91 3.63
C ALA A 102 13.97 1.43 4.17
N ARG A 103 13.97 2.12 5.34
CA ARG A 103 15.18 2.50 6.06
C ARG A 103 16.06 1.30 6.38
N ASP A 104 15.48 0.27 6.98
CA ASP A 104 16.22 -0.92 7.41
C ASP A 104 16.83 -1.65 6.21
N GLN A 105 16.06 -1.83 5.14
CA GLN A 105 16.55 -2.43 3.89
C GLN A 105 17.67 -1.60 3.24
N THR A 106 17.55 -0.27 3.27
CA THR A 106 18.58 0.64 2.75
C THR A 106 19.84 0.54 3.61
N GLY A 107 19.69 0.49 4.94
CA GLY A 107 20.79 0.30 5.87
C GLY A 107 21.57 -0.99 5.61
N GLU A 108 20.87 -2.12 5.41
CA GLU A 108 21.50 -3.39 5.03
C GLU A 108 22.28 -3.29 3.70
N ALA A 109 21.70 -2.60 2.72
CA ALA A 109 22.39 -2.40 1.43
C ALA A 109 23.63 -1.52 1.57
N LEU A 110 23.57 -0.47 2.39
CA LEU A 110 24.75 0.38 2.69
C LEU A 110 25.86 -0.39 3.38
N VAL A 111 25.52 -1.29 4.31
CA VAL A 111 26.52 -2.18 4.94
C VAL A 111 27.20 -3.05 3.89
N ARG A 112 26.42 -3.67 2.99
CA ARG A 112 26.99 -4.50 1.90
C ARG A 112 27.90 -3.70 0.95
N ALA A 113 27.60 -2.41 0.75
CA ALA A 113 28.40 -1.48 -0.06
C ALA A 113 29.61 -0.89 0.66
N GLY A 114 29.84 -1.22 1.95
CA GLY A 114 30.96 -0.70 2.73
C GLY A 114 30.69 0.60 3.50
N HIS A 115 29.45 1.12 3.47
CA HIS A 115 29.02 2.36 4.13
C HIS A 115 28.42 2.12 5.51
N ALA A 116 29.07 1.34 6.36
CA ALA A 116 28.56 0.98 7.70
C ALA A 116 28.27 2.20 8.63
N GLY A 117 28.99 3.32 8.43
CA GLY A 117 28.73 4.58 9.14
C GLY A 117 27.36 5.16 8.81
N ALA A 118 27.05 5.26 7.53
CA ALA A 118 25.78 5.75 7.03
C ALA A 118 24.60 4.83 7.44
N ALA A 119 24.81 3.52 7.39
CA ALA A 119 23.81 2.57 7.88
C ALA A 119 23.46 2.75 9.35
N ARG A 120 24.47 3.03 10.21
CA ARG A 120 24.23 3.34 11.63
C ARG A 120 23.50 4.66 11.83
N GLU A 121 23.83 5.69 11.02
CA GLU A 121 23.13 6.97 11.05
C GLU A 121 21.64 6.79 10.74
N LEU A 122 21.30 6.07 9.67
CA LEU A 122 19.90 5.75 9.35
C LEU A 122 19.21 4.95 10.46
N ALA A 123 19.87 3.94 11.00
CA ALA A 123 19.30 3.12 12.08
C ALA A 123 19.05 3.93 13.37
N GLY A 124 19.76 5.04 13.58
CA GLY A 124 19.57 5.96 14.70
C GLY A 124 18.36 6.89 14.54
N CYS A 125 17.78 7.01 13.35
CA CYS A 125 16.60 7.85 13.12
C CYS A 125 15.37 7.22 13.78
N SER A 126 14.78 7.94 14.72
CA SER A 126 13.60 7.52 15.49
C SER A 126 12.30 8.13 14.96
N THR A 127 12.40 9.17 14.14
CA THR A 127 11.27 9.88 13.54
C THR A 127 11.41 9.97 12.03
N LEU A 128 10.29 10.24 11.34
CA LEU A 128 10.28 10.42 9.88
C LEU A 128 11.05 11.70 9.44
N ASP A 129 11.03 12.75 10.25
CA ASP A 129 11.78 13.97 9.99
C ASP A 129 13.29 13.71 10.05
N GLU A 130 13.77 13.03 11.10
CA GLU A 130 15.17 12.60 11.19
C GLU A 130 15.58 11.71 10.01
N LEU A 131 14.71 10.78 9.61
CA LEU A 131 14.96 9.91 8.47
C LEU A 131 15.05 10.68 7.16
N LEU A 132 14.17 11.66 6.95
CA LEU A 132 14.19 12.53 5.76
C LEU A 132 15.50 13.35 5.70
N ASP A 133 15.89 13.98 6.81
CA ASP A 133 17.09 14.81 6.88
C ASP A 133 18.36 13.97 6.70
N ALA A 134 18.47 12.83 7.39
CA ALA A 134 19.59 11.91 7.23
C ALA A 134 19.70 11.37 5.81
N SER A 135 18.59 11.00 5.18
CA SER A 135 18.57 10.51 3.81
C SER A 135 19.08 11.55 2.81
N ARG A 136 18.65 12.80 2.96
CA ARG A 136 19.09 13.91 2.09
C ARG A 136 20.59 14.23 2.26
N LYS A 137 21.05 14.28 3.51
CA LYS A 137 22.47 14.49 3.83
C LYS A 137 23.33 13.38 3.22
N LEU A 138 23.00 12.13 3.51
CA LEU A 138 23.76 10.97 3.04
C LEU A 138 23.71 10.84 1.51
N ALA A 139 22.61 11.20 0.86
CA ALA A 139 22.50 11.21 -0.61
C ALA A 139 23.49 12.20 -1.26
N ALA A 140 23.81 13.31 -0.57
CA ALA A 140 24.81 14.27 -1.03
C ALA A 140 26.25 13.79 -0.77
N GLU A 141 26.48 13.00 0.28
CA GLU A 141 27.78 12.53 0.72
C GLU A 141 28.24 11.23 0.04
N ILE A 142 27.30 10.38 -0.43
CA ILE A 142 27.56 9.03 -0.94
C ILE A 142 27.03 8.89 -2.37
N PRO A 143 27.80 9.25 -3.39
CA PRO A 143 27.35 9.28 -4.79
C PRO A 143 26.87 7.93 -5.33
N ASP A 144 27.49 6.82 -4.93
CA ASP A 144 27.12 5.46 -5.35
C ASP A 144 25.82 4.95 -4.70
N ALA A 145 25.41 5.54 -3.57
CA ALA A 145 24.13 5.26 -2.91
C ALA A 145 23.07 6.37 -3.10
N GLN A 146 23.40 7.45 -3.80
CA GLN A 146 22.58 8.66 -3.92
C GLN A 146 21.12 8.34 -4.30
N ILE A 147 20.91 7.53 -5.33
CA ILE A 147 19.53 7.23 -5.80
C ILE A 147 18.73 6.47 -4.74
N SER A 148 19.33 5.50 -4.09
CA SER A 148 18.64 4.71 -3.05
C SER A 148 18.28 5.57 -1.83
N LEU A 149 19.17 6.45 -1.44
CA LEU A 149 18.96 7.41 -0.35
C LEU A 149 17.91 8.47 -0.69
N THR A 150 17.89 8.96 -1.95
CA THR A 150 16.85 9.87 -2.43
C THR A 150 15.47 9.19 -2.39
N ILE A 151 15.35 7.96 -2.87
CA ILE A 151 14.09 7.19 -2.81
C ILE A 151 13.65 6.99 -1.36
N LEU A 152 14.57 6.71 -0.44
CA LEU A 152 14.25 6.60 0.99
C LEU A 152 13.71 7.93 1.55
N GLY A 153 14.37 9.06 1.24
CA GLY A 153 13.91 10.39 1.64
C GLY A 153 12.53 10.73 1.08
N ASP A 154 12.27 10.40 -0.18
CA ASP A 154 10.94 10.57 -0.78
C ASP A 154 9.88 9.73 -0.06
N GLY A 155 10.21 8.50 0.32
CA GLY A 155 9.34 7.66 1.13
C GLY A 155 9.01 8.26 2.49
N ALA A 156 10.00 8.80 3.20
CA ALA A 156 9.81 9.49 4.47
C ALA A 156 8.93 10.75 4.30
N LEU A 157 9.17 11.54 3.26
CA LEU A 157 8.38 12.73 2.94
C LEU A 157 6.90 12.38 2.66
N GLN A 158 6.63 11.32 1.89
CA GLN A 158 5.27 10.87 1.63
C GLN A 158 4.60 10.34 2.90
N ALA A 159 5.34 9.68 3.78
CA ALA A 159 4.82 9.22 5.06
C ALA A 159 4.44 10.40 5.98
N LEU A 160 5.25 11.44 6.03
CA LEU A 160 4.95 12.70 6.73
C LEU A 160 3.68 13.37 6.18
N ALA A 161 3.48 13.32 4.87
CA ALA A 161 2.27 13.82 4.20
C ALA A 161 1.06 12.89 4.37
N VAL A 162 1.19 11.77 5.11
CA VAL A 162 0.14 10.74 5.29
C VAL A 162 -0.34 10.13 3.97
N ALA A 163 0.52 10.13 2.96
CA ALA A 163 0.23 9.56 1.65
C ALA A 163 0.52 8.05 1.63
N SER A 164 -0.27 7.26 2.36
CA SER A 164 -0.04 5.81 2.60
C SER A 164 0.19 5.00 1.31
N SER A 165 -0.58 5.28 0.27
CA SER A 165 -0.44 4.60 -1.03
C SER A 165 0.89 4.92 -1.70
N ALA A 166 1.29 6.21 -1.73
CA ALA A 166 2.55 6.65 -2.30
C ALA A 166 3.73 6.08 -1.52
N THR A 167 3.68 6.12 -0.18
CA THR A 167 4.74 5.57 0.68
C THR A 167 4.93 4.07 0.44
N ALA A 168 3.84 3.30 0.42
CA ALA A 168 3.88 1.86 0.15
C ALA A 168 4.44 1.54 -1.25
N TYR A 169 4.08 2.33 -2.26
CA TYR A 169 4.61 2.21 -3.61
C TYR A 169 6.12 2.47 -3.64
N ILE A 170 6.58 3.57 -3.02
CA ILE A 170 7.99 3.96 -2.97
C ILE A 170 8.80 2.88 -2.22
N ALA A 171 8.33 2.38 -1.08
CA ALA A 171 9.00 1.32 -0.33
C ALA A 171 9.18 0.04 -1.16
N ALA A 172 8.15 -0.37 -1.92
CA ALA A 172 8.26 -1.54 -2.79
C ALA A 172 9.24 -1.32 -3.95
N HIS A 173 9.32 -0.11 -4.51
CA HIS A 173 10.32 0.24 -5.53
C HIS A 173 11.74 0.36 -4.97
N ALA A 174 11.90 0.85 -3.74
CA ALA A 174 13.17 0.81 -3.03
C ALA A 174 13.67 -0.65 -2.90
N ALA A 175 12.79 -1.56 -2.51
CA ALA A 175 13.14 -2.98 -2.38
C ALA A 175 13.66 -3.60 -3.69
N ILE A 176 13.03 -3.30 -4.86
CA ILE A 176 13.57 -3.75 -6.17
C ILE A 176 15.01 -3.29 -6.36
N ARG A 177 15.24 -2.00 -6.14
CA ARG A 177 16.53 -1.40 -6.43
C ARG A 177 17.64 -1.95 -5.54
N LEU A 178 17.31 -2.24 -4.29
CA LEU A 178 18.26 -2.72 -3.31
C LEU A 178 18.54 -4.24 -3.41
N ASN A 179 17.52 -5.01 -3.78
CA ASN A 179 17.53 -6.47 -3.64
C ASN A 179 16.97 -7.22 -4.87
N GLY A 180 16.71 -6.52 -5.98
CA GLY A 180 16.22 -7.08 -7.24
C GLY A 180 14.70 -7.35 -7.28
N PRO A 181 14.20 -7.86 -8.43
CA PRO A 181 12.74 -7.95 -8.71
C PRO A 181 11.94 -8.81 -7.72
N ALA A 182 12.52 -9.85 -7.15
CA ALA A 182 11.84 -10.68 -6.16
C ALA A 182 11.50 -9.92 -4.88
N ALA A 183 12.29 -8.91 -4.53
CA ALA A 183 12.09 -8.10 -3.34
C ALA A 183 10.84 -7.22 -3.41
N TYR A 184 10.40 -6.81 -4.60
CA TYR A 184 9.14 -6.11 -4.79
C TYR A 184 7.95 -6.93 -4.27
N ARG A 185 7.88 -8.20 -4.71
CA ARG A 185 6.80 -9.10 -4.28
C ARG A 185 6.86 -9.36 -2.77
N ALA A 186 8.05 -9.59 -2.25
CA ALA A 186 8.24 -9.80 -0.82
C ALA A 186 7.78 -8.57 0.01
N GLU A 187 8.09 -7.37 -0.48
CA GLU A 187 7.65 -6.13 0.15
C GLU A 187 6.12 -5.98 0.11
N ARG A 188 5.48 -6.23 -1.05
CA ARG A 188 4.02 -6.18 -1.17
C ARG A 188 3.32 -7.23 -0.29
N VAL A 189 3.88 -8.43 -0.16
CA VAL A 189 3.38 -9.47 0.76
C VAL A 189 3.48 -9.00 2.21
N TRP A 190 4.60 -8.38 2.60
CA TRP A 190 4.75 -7.83 3.95
C TRP A 190 3.73 -6.71 4.20
N GLN A 191 3.54 -5.79 3.26
CA GLN A 191 2.57 -4.70 3.34
C GLN A 191 1.14 -5.21 3.51
N SER A 192 0.75 -6.23 2.74
CA SER A 192 -0.54 -6.89 2.88
C SER A 192 -0.72 -7.55 4.24
N ARG A 193 0.30 -8.26 4.72
CA ARG A 193 0.27 -8.92 6.02
C ARG A 193 0.11 -7.90 7.14
N TRP A 194 0.86 -6.80 7.11
CA TRP A 194 0.75 -5.72 8.09
C TRP A 194 -0.68 -5.18 8.17
N LEU A 195 -1.32 -4.89 7.01
CA LEU A 195 -2.71 -4.44 6.95
C LEU A 195 -3.67 -5.49 7.51
N CYS A 196 -3.52 -6.75 7.12
CA CYS A 196 -4.38 -7.83 7.61
C CYS A 196 -4.29 -7.99 9.13
N GLU A 197 -3.08 -8.02 9.68
CA GLU A 197 -2.85 -8.16 11.13
C GLU A 197 -3.41 -6.94 11.89
N ARG A 198 -3.12 -5.73 11.41
CA ARG A 198 -3.56 -4.49 12.06
C ARG A 198 -5.07 -4.29 12.04
N LEU A 199 -5.74 -4.77 10.99
CA LEU A 199 -7.18 -4.63 10.78
C LEU A 199 -7.98 -5.88 11.19
N GLY A 200 -7.32 -6.95 11.60
CA GLY A 200 -7.97 -8.22 11.94
C GLY A 200 -8.69 -8.88 10.74
N LEU A 201 -8.19 -8.64 9.52
CA LEU A 201 -8.79 -9.21 8.32
C LEU A 201 -8.45 -10.69 8.19
N ARG A 202 -9.44 -11.49 7.77
CA ARG A 202 -9.21 -12.90 7.50
C ARG A 202 -8.55 -13.04 6.13
N ALA A 203 -7.52 -13.89 6.08
CA ALA A 203 -6.95 -14.30 4.78
C ALA A 203 -8.05 -14.89 3.89
N ASP A 204 -7.94 -14.65 2.59
CA ASP A 204 -8.89 -15.17 1.60
C ASP A 204 -9.02 -16.69 1.76
N ARG A 205 -10.25 -17.17 1.90
CA ARG A 205 -10.60 -18.59 1.93
C ARG A 205 -11.09 -19.03 0.55
#